data_b8ad644c8a36ca7c6f1c0871cc026f40
#
_entry.id   b8ad644c8a36ca7c6f1c0871cc026f40
#
_cell.length_a   1.000
_cell.length_b   1.000
_cell.length_c   1.000
_cell.angle_alpha   90.00
_cell.angle_beta   90.00
_cell.angle_gamma   90.00
#
_symmetry.space_group_name_H-M   'P 1'
#
loop_
_entity.id
_entity.type
_entity.pdbx_description
1 polymer ?
#
loop_
_entity_poly.entity_id
_entity_poly.type
_entity_poly.pdbx_seq_one_letter_code
_entity_poly.pdbx_strand_id
1 'polypeptide(L)'
;MIKRLLFRLSVACIAFFSLIDAKAQNINWAKDGNSYYQIASGEIISVSLPKSDKKTIISRALLTPAGKDNAIAVRSFQLSDDGTKALIYTNSKKVWRYDTRGDYWLADLTVNKIIQIGKDKPASSLMFAKLSPDGSKVAYVSKHNLYVENIDGTGAKALTTDGTDRMINGTFDWVYEEEFDCRDGFRWSPDGKSIAYWQIDATRIKNFLMINNTDSIYPYTIPVEYPKVGENPSVCKVGVVDIATAKTNWLNVPGDNIQHYIPRMQWVPNSNNIILQQLNREQNESKVFICNASTGDAKAVYTEKGKSLD
;
A
#
# COMPACT_ATOMS: atom_id res chain seq x y z
N MET A 1 -16.08 -54.68 18.21
CA MET A 1 -15.02 -54.45 17.20
C MET A 1 -15.36 -53.32 16.24
N ILE A 2 -16.53 -53.28 15.68
CA ILE A 2 -16.98 -52.28 14.70
C ILE A 2 -16.96 -50.81 15.24
N LYS A 3 -17.43 -50.56 16.48
CA LYS A 3 -17.40 -49.21 17.07
C LYS A 3 -16.00 -48.61 17.25
N ARG A 4 -14.98 -49.46 17.52
CA ARG A 4 -13.58 -49.00 17.62
C ARG A 4 -12.95 -48.73 16.25
N LEU A 5 -13.40 -49.42 15.21
CA LEU A 5 -12.97 -49.20 13.84
C LEU A 5 -13.54 -47.88 13.29
N LEU A 6 -14.83 -47.60 13.50
CA LEU A 6 -15.49 -46.36 13.11
C LEU A 6 -14.87 -45.13 13.82
N PHE A 7 -14.55 -45.23 15.11
CA PHE A 7 -13.88 -44.15 15.84
C PHE A 7 -12.47 -43.86 15.32
N ARG A 8 -11.70 -44.92 14.95
CA ARG A 8 -10.38 -44.73 14.34
C ARG A 8 -10.44 -44.15 12.93
N LEU A 9 -11.45 -44.50 12.13
CA LEU A 9 -11.68 -43.91 10.82
C LEU A 9 -12.08 -42.43 10.94
N SER A 10 -12.95 -42.08 11.89
CA SER A 10 -13.35 -40.70 12.15
C SER A 10 -12.17 -39.82 12.59
N VAL A 11 -11.29 -40.34 13.49
CA VAL A 11 -10.10 -39.61 13.91
C VAL A 11 -9.09 -39.46 12.76
N ALA A 12 -8.93 -40.48 11.91
CA ALA A 12 -8.06 -40.40 10.73
C ALA A 12 -8.59 -39.38 9.68
N CYS A 13 -9.90 -39.32 9.46
CA CYS A 13 -10.50 -38.30 8.60
C CYS A 13 -10.34 -36.86 9.15
N ILE A 14 -10.49 -36.66 10.46
CA ILE A 14 -10.27 -35.37 11.10
C ILE A 14 -8.80 -34.95 11.01
N ALA A 15 -7.87 -35.89 11.22
CA ALA A 15 -6.44 -35.61 11.09
C ALA A 15 -6.02 -35.30 9.64
N PHE A 16 -6.70 -35.86 8.63
CA PHE A 16 -6.43 -35.57 7.22
C PHE A 16 -6.95 -34.19 6.79
N PHE A 17 -8.07 -33.72 7.35
CA PHE A 17 -8.58 -32.38 7.10
C PHE A 17 -7.77 -31.26 7.78
N SER A 18 -7.07 -31.55 8.87
CA SER A 18 -6.23 -30.56 9.56
C SER A 18 -4.86 -30.31 8.88
N LEU A 19 -4.53 -31.03 7.80
CA LEU A 19 -3.29 -30.84 7.03
C LEU A 19 -3.50 -30.05 5.72
N ILE A 20 -4.72 -29.62 5.42
CA ILE A 20 -4.95 -28.71 4.30
C ILE A 20 -4.77 -27.29 4.83
N ASP A 21 -3.57 -26.76 4.70
CA ASP A 21 -3.32 -25.32 4.81
C ASP A 21 -4.09 -24.62 3.69
N ALA A 22 -5.34 -24.26 3.96
CA ALA A 22 -6.14 -23.40 3.09
C ALA A 22 -5.56 -21.98 3.18
N LYS A 23 -4.49 -21.70 2.45
CA LYS A 23 -4.00 -20.34 2.27
C LYS A 23 -4.99 -19.59 1.41
N ALA A 24 -5.71 -18.64 2.01
CA ALA A 24 -6.47 -17.66 1.25
C ALA A 24 -5.47 -16.90 0.37
N GLN A 25 -5.54 -17.10 -0.94
CA GLN A 25 -4.75 -16.35 -1.92
C GLN A 25 -5.60 -15.18 -2.42
N ASN A 26 -5.02 -13.99 -2.42
CA ASN A 26 -5.62 -12.87 -3.12
C ASN A 26 -5.64 -13.20 -4.63
N ILE A 27 -6.83 -13.30 -5.19
CA ILE A 27 -7.02 -13.58 -6.61
C ILE A 27 -6.97 -12.26 -7.37
N ASN A 28 -5.99 -12.12 -8.27
CA ASN A 28 -5.89 -11.01 -9.20
C ASN A 28 -6.67 -11.36 -10.47
N TRP A 29 -7.91 -10.87 -10.60
CA TRP A 29 -8.74 -11.11 -11.77
C TRP A 29 -8.20 -10.39 -13.00
N ALA A 30 -8.23 -11.06 -14.13
CA ALA A 30 -8.03 -10.40 -15.42
C ALA A 30 -9.24 -9.52 -15.77
N LYS A 31 -9.02 -8.48 -16.58
CA LYS A 31 -10.07 -7.50 -16.94
C LYS A 31 -11.29 -8.11 -17.64
N ASP A 32 -11.10 -9.23 -18.35
CA ASP A 32 -12.17 -9.95 -19.05
C ASP A 32 -13.05 -10.79 -18.11
N GLY A 33 -12.67 -10.93 -16.83
CA GLY A 33 -13.37 -11.74 -15.85
C GLY A 33 -13.34 -13.26 -16.10
N ASN A 34 -12.64 -13.72 -17.14
CA ASN A 34 -12.60 -15.13 -17.56
C ASN A 34 -11.31 -15.84 -17.12
N SER A 35 -10.38 -15.11 -16.54
CA SER A 35 -9.13 -15.65 -16.01
C SER A 35 -8.67 -14.89 -14.79
N TYR A 36 -7.73 -15.46 -14.05
CA TYR A 36 -7.07 -14.79 -12.94
C TYR A 36 -5.57 -15.09 -12.95
N TYR A 37 -4.81 -14.25 -12.27
CA TYR A 37 -3.37 -14.38 -12.16
C TYR A 37 -2.97 -14.84 -10.75
N GLN A 38 -1.98 -15.72 -10.68
CA GLN A 38 -1.41 -16.18 -9.43
C GLN A 38 0.09 -16.45 -9.54
N ILE A 39 0.75 -16.50 -8.39
CA ILE A 39 2.14 -16.93 -8.28
C ILE A 39 2.14 -18.46 -8.10
N ALA A 40 2.83 -19.17 -8.99
CA ALA A 40 2.97 -20.61 -8.93
C ALA A 40 4.40 -21.01 -9.31
N SER A 41 5.04 -21.84 -8.51
CA SER A 41 6.40 -22.35 -8.74
C SER A 41 7.45 -21.27 -9.03
N GLY A 42 7.28 -20.07 -8.46
CA GLY A 42 8.16 -18.91 -8.66
C GLY A 42 7.97 -18.19 -10.01
N GLU A 43 6.85 -18.43 -10.68
CA GLU A 43 6.41 -17.76 -11.90
C GLU A 43 5.07 -17.06 -11.66
N ILE A 44 4.69 -16.14 -12.54
CA ILE A 44 3.34 -15.58 -12.58
C ILE A 44 2.60 -16.22 -13.74
N ILE A 45 1.50 -16.88 -13.44
CA ILE A 45 0.68 -17.60 -14.41
C ILE A 45 -0.73 -17.00 -14.47
N SER A 46 -1.36 -17.11 -15.64
CA SER A 46 -2.80 -16.93 -15.84
C SER A 46 -3.49 -18.27 -15.80
N VAL A 47 -4.67 -18.32 -15.16
CA VAL A 47 -5.53 -19.49 -15.10
C VAL A 47 -6.88 -19.12 -15.69
N SER A 48 -7.25 -19.77 -16.80
CA SER A 48 -8.50 -19.52 -17.51
C SER A 48 -9.65 -20.34 -16.95
N LEU A 49 -10.84 -19.77 -16.89
CA LEU A 49 -12.05 -20.44 -16.44
C LEU A 49 -12.97 -20.79 -17.63
N PRO A 50 -13.77 -21.88 -17.55
CA PRO A 50 -13.89 -22.83 -16.43
C PRO A 50 -12.87 -23.98 -16.45
N LYS A 51 -12.07 -24.13 -17.51
CA LYS A 51 -11.20 -25.30 -17.74
C LYS A 51 -9.96 -25.34 -16.85
N SER A 52 -9.61 -24.23 -16.20
CA SER A 52 -8.39 -24.06 -15.39
C SER A 52 -7.09 -24.27 -16.17
N ASP A 53 -7.11 -23.94 -17.48
CA ASP A 53 -5.91 -23.97 -18.31
C ASP A 53 -4.90 -22.95 -17.82
N LYS A 54 -3.65 -23.35 -17.68
CA LYS A 54 -2.56 -22.52 -17.14
C LYS A 54 -1.65 -22.02 -18.25
N LYS A 55 -1.32 -20.73 -18.21
CA LYS A 55 -0.36 -20.10 -19.11
C LYS A 55 0.63 -19.26 -18.31
N THR A 56 1.94 -19.48 -18.48
CA THR A 56 2.97 -18.63 -17.90
C THR A 56 2.94 -17.26 -18.57
N ILE A 57 2.78 -16.21 -17.76
CA ILE A 57 2.82 -14.80 -18.17
C ILE A 57 4.21 -14.22 -17.91
N ILE A 58 4.81 -14.53 -16.75
CA ILE A 58 6.16 -14.10 -16.37
C ILE A 58 6.91 -15.34 -15.90
N SER A 59 7.90 -15.74 -16.68
CA SER A 59 8.73 -16.90 -16.40
C SER A 59 9.83 -16.62 -15.39
N ARG A 60 10.37 -17.68 -14.77
CA ARG A 60 11.56 -17.57 -13.92
C ARG A 60 12.75 -16.96 -14.65
N ALA A 61 12.91 -17.24 -15.95
CA ALA A 61 13.97 -16.67 -16.77
C ALA A 61 13.85 -15.13 -16.82
N LEU A 62 12.65 -14.57 -17.06
CA LEU A 62 12.43 -13.13 -17.02
C LEU A 62 12.63 -12.54 -15.62
N LEU A 63 12.25 -13.29 -14.56
CA LEU A 63 12.44 -12.89 -13.16
C LEU A 63 13.89 -12.99 -12.70
N THR A 64 14.81 -13.47 -13.53
CA THR A 64 16.25 -13.52 -13.21
C THR A 64 16.95 -12.30 -13.79
N PRO A 65 17.34 -11.29 -12.96
CA PRO A 65 18.02 -10.12 -13.45
C PRO A 65 19.37 -10.47 -14.10
N ALA A 66 19.79 -9.69 -15.07
CA ALA A 66 21.09 -9.89 -15.72
C ALA A 66 22.23 -9.93 -14.70
N GLY A 67 23.09 -10.95 -14.81
CA GLY A 67 24.21 -11.17 -13.88
C GLY A 67 23.83 -11.76 -12.51
N LYS A 68 22.60 -12.26 -12.35
CA LYS A 68 22.18 -13.00 -11.16
C LYS A 68 21.87 -14.46 -11.52
N ASP A 69 22.19 -15.37 -10.60
CA ASP A 69 21.93 -16.81 -10.77
C ASP A 69 20.52 -17.22 -10.38
N ASN A 70 19.85 -16.40 -9.57
CA ASN A 70 18.54 -16.71 -9.01
C ASN A 70 17.47 -15.73 -9.44
N ALA A 71 16.29 -16.27 -9.72
CA ALA A 71 15.10 -15.47 -9.96
C ALA A 71 14.67 -14.71 -8.69
N ILE A 72 14.07 -13.55 -8.88
CA ILE A 72 13.45 -12.76 -7.82
C ILE A 72 12.31 -13.57 -7.18
N ALA A 73 12.32 -13.66 -5.85
CA ALA A 73 11.23 -14.26 -5.10
C ALA A 73 10.03 -13.31 -5.08
N VAL A 74 9.02 -13.58 -5.89
CA VAL A 74 7.82 -12.75 -6.02
C VAL A 74 6.98 -12.85 -4.75
N ARG A 75 6.78 -11.74 -4.05
CA ARG A 75 5.85 -11.62 -2.90
C ARG A 75 4.43 -11.30 -3.37
N SER A 76 4.34 -10.29 -4.22
CA SER A 76 3.12 -9.88 -4.92
C SER A 76 3.47 -9.17 -6.23
N PHE A 77 2.47 -8.94 -7.07
CA PHE A 77 2.67 -8.24 -8.33
C PHE A 77 1.40 -7.47 -8.71
N GLN A 78 1.57 -6.47 -9.56
CA GLN A 78 0.50 -5.71 -10.18
C GLN A 78 0.79 -5.59 -11.68
N LEU A 79 -0.17 -5.98 -12.51
CA LEU A 79 -0.08 -5.77 -13.95
C LEU A 79 -0.51 -4.33 -14.29
N SER A 80 0.11 -3.77 -15.35
CA SER A 80 -0.37 -2.54 -15.97
C SER A 80 -1.74 -2.77 -16.62
N ASP A 81 -2.44 -1.69 -16.88
CA ASP A 81 -3.80 -1.73 -17.46
C ASP A 81 -3.86 -2.41 -18.83
N ASP A 82 -2.81 -2.27 -19.62
CA ASP A 82 -2.66 -2.92 -20.92
C ASP A 82 -2.08 -4.34 -20.85
N GLY A 83 -1.71 -4.81 -19.66
CA GLY A 83 -1.12 -6.12 -19.43
C GLY A 83 0.30 -6.28 -19.98
N THR A 84 0.95 -5.21 -20.43
CA THR A 84 2.29 -5.28 -21.03
C THR A 84 3.42 -5.19 -20.02
N LYS A 85 3.14 -4.75 -18.79
CA LYS A 85 4.11 -4.58 -17.72
C LYS A 85 3.61 -5.18 -16.41
N ALA A 86 4.54 -5.56 -15.56
CA ALA A 86 4.24 -6.01 -14.20
C ALA A 86 5.18 -5.35 -13.20
N LEU A 87 4.63 -4.76 -12.17
CA LEU A 87 5.37 -4.28 -11.01
C LEU A 87 5.46 -5.42 -9.99
N ILE A 88 6.66 -5.89 -9.72
CA ILE A 88 6.97 -7.03 -8.85
C ILE A 88 7.44 -6.53 -7.50
N TYR A 89 6.80 -6.96 -6.43
CA TYR A 89 7.19 -6.70 -5.05
C TYR A 89 7.95 -7.88 -4.46
N THR A 90 9.08 -7.62 -3.82
CA THR A 90 9.98 -8.65 -3.29
C THR A 90 10.75 -8.13 -2.06
N ASN A 91 11.57 -8.99 -1.45
CA ASN A 91 12.47 -8.67 -0.34
C ASN A 91 11.77 -7.83 0.74
N SER A 92 10.56 -8.28 1.10
CA SER A 92 9.67 -7.54 1.99
C SER A 92 10.16 -7.55 3.44
N LYS A 93 9.88 -6.47 4.15
CA LYS A 93 10.11 -6.33 5.60
C LYS A 93 8.89 -5.76 6.28
N LYS A 94 8.67 -6.17 7.52
CA LYS A 94 7.59 -5.66 8.34
C LYS A 94 7.79 -4.19 8.70
N VAL A 95 6.66 -3.46 8.64
CA VAL A 95 6.41 -2.21 9.36
C VAL A 95 5.22 -2.52 10.23
N TRP A 96 5.33 -2.48 11.53
CA TRP A 96 4.31 -2.96 12.49
C TRP A 96 3.89 -4.42 12.21
N ARG A 97 2.63 -4.65 11.79
CA ARG A 97 2.05 -5.98 11.53
C ARG A 97 2.28 -6.49 10.13
N TYR A 98 2.44 -5.60 9.16
CA TYR A 98 2.41 -5.92 7.72
C TYR A 98 3.76 -5.74 7.05
N ASP A 99 4.01 -6.57 6.03
CA ASP A 99 5.17 -6.48 5.16
C ASP A 99 4.92 -5.42 4.08
N THR A 100 5.01 -4.14 4.45
CA THR A 100 4.69 -3.00 3.58
C THR A 100 5.91 -2.31 2.99
N ARG A 101 7.11 -2.75 3.35
CA ARG A 101 8.39 -2.22 2.88
C ARG A 101 9.16 -3.31 2.16
N GLY A 102 9.76 -3.01 1.01
CA GLY A 102 10.51 -4.00 0.22
C GLY A 102 11.22 -3.39 -0.97
N ASP A 103 11.59 -4.24 -1.91
CA ASP A 103 12.14 -3.85 -3.20
C ASP A 103 11.09 -4.05 -4.29
N TYR A 104 11.20 -3.25 -5.35
CA TYR A 104 10.32 -3.33 -6.50
C TYR A 104 11.10 -3.48 -7.80
N TRP A 105 10.54 -4.26 -8.70
CA TRP A 105 11.08 -4.49 -10.03
C TRP A 105 9.97 -4.35 -11.06
N LEU A 106 10.30 -3.75 -12.19
CA LEU A 106 9.40 -3.67 -13.33
C LEU A 106 9.80 -4.74 -14.36
N ALA A 107 8.89 -5.66 -14.65
CA ALA A 107 9.00 -6.58 -15.78
C ALA A 107 8.26 -5.97 -16.98
N ASP A 108 8.96 -5.69 -18.06
CA ASP A 108 8.42 -5.28 -19.35
C ASP A 108 8.30 -6.52 -20.23
N LEU A 109 7.06 -6.93 -20.53
CA LEU A 109 6.76 -8.16 -21.28
C LEU A 109 6.91 -7.97 -22.78
N THR A 110 6.95 -6.73 -23.27
CA THR A 110 7.08 -6.44 -24.70
C THR A 110 8.52 -6.62 -25.18
N VAL A 111 9.50 -6.30 -24.32
CA VAL A 111 10.94 -6.42 -24.60
C VAL A 111 11.61 -7.50 -23.77
N ASN A 112 10.84 -8.26 -23.00
CA ASN A 112 11.31 -9.35 -22.13
C ASN A 112 12.47 -8.93 -21.21
N LYS A 113 12.29 -7.81 -20.49
CA LYS A 113 13.31 -7.21 -19.62
C LYS A 113 12.76 -6.93 -18.23
N ILE A 114 13.64 -7.08 -17.22
CA ILE A 114 13.33 -6.70 -15.84
C ILE A 114 14.29 -5.62 -15.34
N ILE A 115 13.78 -4.63 -14.62
CA ILE A 115 14.52 -3.45 -14.17
C ILE A 115 14.17 -3.20 -12.70
N GLN A 116 15.19 -2.94 -11.87
CA GLN A 116 14.97 -2.57 -10.47
C GLN A 116 14.52 -1.11 -10.38
N ILE A 117 13.44 -0.87 -9.68
CA ILE A 117 12.89 0.44 -9.34
C ILE A 117 13.56 0.92 -8.06
N GLY A 118 13.91 2.23 -7.99
CA GLY A 118 14.55 2.82 -6.82
C GLY A 118 15.90 2.19 -6.49
N LYS A 119 16.69 1.82 -7.50
CA LYS A 119 18.00 1.13 -7.33
C LYS A 119 19.01 1.91 -6.49
N ASP A 120 18.85 3.24 -6.36
CA ASP A 120 19.66 4.15 -5.55
C ASP A 120 19.18 4.23 -4.07
N LYS A 121 18.08 3.58 -3.75
CA LYS A 121 17.51 3.53 -2.40
C LYS A 121 18.04 2.32 -1.62
N PRO A 122 18.04 2.38 -0.29
CA PRO A 122 18.42 1.24 0.53
C PRO A 122 17.54 0.02 0.22
N ALA A 123 18.12 -1.18 0.31
CA ALA A 123 17.38 -2.42 0.13
C ALA A 123 16.18 -2.51 1.10
N SER A 124 15.06 -3.03 0.64
CA SER A 124 13.81 -3.17 1.39
C SER A 124 13.29 -1.85 1.95
N SER A 125 13.46 -0.72 1.24
CA SER A 125 13.06 0.61 1.75
C SER A 125 11.89 1.24 1.00
N LEU A 126 11.48 0.68 -0.13
CA LEU A 126 10.36 1.21 -0.92
C LEU A 126 9.03 0.72 -0.37
N MET A 127 8.02 1.59 -0.44
CA MET A 127 6.65 1.28 -0.02
C MET A 127 5.67 1.68 -1.11
N PHE A 128 4.68 0.81 -1.35
CA PHE A 128 3.49 1.07 -2.17
C PHE A 128 3.78 1.57 -3.59
N ALA A 129 4.83 1.06 -4.25
CA ALA A 129 5.13 1.45 -5.61
C ALA A 129 3.93 1.20 -6.56
N LYS A 130 3.66 2.16 -7.46
CA LYS A 130 2.53 2.13 -8.40
C LYS A 130 2.94 2.69 -9.76
N LEU A 131 2.48 2.02 -10.81
CA LEU A 131 2.55 2.55 -12.16
C LEU A 131 1.66 3.80 -12.31
N SER A 132 2.11 4.76 -13.10
CA SER A 132 1.24 5.85 -13.60
C SER A 132 0.15 5.27 -14.51
N PRO A 133 -1.00 5.96 -14.69
CA PRO A 133 -2.09 5.47 -15.54
C PRO A 133 -1.67 5.16 -16.98
N ASP A 134 -0.72 5.93 -17.52
CA ASP A 134 -0.15 5.71 -18.86
C ASP A 134 0.97 4.66 -18.89
N GLY A 135 1.33 4.09 -17.75
CA GLY A 135 2.39 3.09 -17.62
C GLY A 135 3.80 3.59 -17.93
N SER A 136 4.04 4.91 -17.97
CA SER A 136 5.34 5.50 -18.32
C SER A 136 6.26 5.74 -17.11
N LYS A 137 5.69 5.79 -15.90
CA LYS A 137 6.38 6.11 -14.65
C LYS A 137 5.98 5.18 -13.53
N VAL A 138 6.83 5.14 -12.49
CA VAL A 138 6.53 4.50 -11.20
C VAL A 138 6.68 5.54 -10.10
N ALA A 139 5.70 5.64 -9.21
CA ALA A 139 5.80 6.39 -7.96
C ALA A 139 5.89 5.45 -6.78
N TYR A 140 6.63 5.83 -5.76
CA TYR A 140 6.82 5.06 -4.52
C TYR A 140 7.17 5.98 -3.34
N VAL A 141 7.05 5.46 -2.13
CA VAL A 141 7.56 6.11 -0.92
C VAL A 141 8.86 5.45 -0.49
N SER A 142 9.82 6.26 -0.08
CA SER A 142 11.04 5.82 0.61
C SER A 142 11.42 6.85 1.67
N LYS A 143 11.68 6.39 2.92
CA LYS A 143 12.00 7.25 4.07
C LYS A 143 11.04 8.44 4.19
N HIS A 144 9.74 8.14 4.16
CA HIS A 144 8.65 9.10 4.30
C HIS A 144 8.64 10.25 3.29
N ASN A 145 9.25 10.04 2.12
CA ASN A 145 9.15 10.95 0.99
C ASN A 145 8.65 10.23 -0.25
N LEU A 146 7.84 10.93 -1.03
CA LEU A 146 7.36 10.50 -2.34
C LEU A 146 8.43 10.70 -3.41
N TYR A 147 8.57 9.71 -4.26
CA TYR A 147 9.44 9.70 -5.43
C TYR A 147 8.68 9.29 -6.67
N VAL A 148 9.18 9.71 -7.82
CA VAL A 148 8.76 9.23 -9.14
C VAL A 148 10.00 8.97 -9.98
N GLU A 149 9.94 7.93 -10.82
CA GLU A 149 10.97 7.67 -11.83
C GLU A 149 10.35 7.08 -13.10
N ASN A 150 11.09 7.09 -14.19
CA ASN A 150 10.68 6.44 -15.43
C ASN A 150 10.72 4.92 -15.28
N ILE A 151 9.91 4.22 -16.07
CA ILE A 151 9.87 2.74 -16.04
C ILE A 151 11.18 2.07 -16.44
N ASP A 152 12.09 2.78 -17.08
CA ASP A 152 13.45 2.30 -17.41
C ASP A 152 14.45 2.46 -16.25
N GLY A 153 13.99 2.94 -15.08
CA GLY A 153 14.81 3.16 -13.89
C GLY A 153 15.68 4.42 -13.96
N THR A 154 15.35 5.34 -14.86
CA THR A 154 16.02 6.64 -15.00
C THR A 154 15.18 7.79 -14.46
N GLY A 155 15.78 8.96 -14.28
CA GLY A 155 15.05 10.18 -13.95
C GLY A 155 14.39 10.17 -12.56
N ALA A 156 14.92 9.42 -11.59
CA ALA A 156 14.41 9.39 -10.23
C ALA A 156 14.40 10.80 -9.62
N LYS A 157 13.23 11.25 -9.14
CA LYS A 157 12.97 12.58 -8.61
C LYS A 157 12.19 12.49 -7.32
N ALA A 158 12.63 13.22 -6.29
CA ALA A 158 11.84 13.45 -5.07
C ALA A 158 10.71 14.43 -5.37
N LEU A 159 9.49 14.07 -5.00
CA LEU A 159 8.32 14.94 -5.05
C LEU A 159 8.08 15.65 -3.73
N THR A 160 8.51 15.04 -2.60
CA THR A 160 8.57 15.66 -1.27
C THR A 160 9.95 15.49 -0.69
N THR A 161 10.39 16.39 0.21
CA THR A 161 11.74 16.39 0.78
C THR A 161 11.78 16.66 2.28
N ASP A 162 10.62 16.84 2.89
CA ASP A 162 10.43 17.16 4.30
C ASP A 162 10.14 15.93 5.18
N GLY A 163 10.20 14.73 4.59
CA GLY A 163 9.99 13.47 5.29
C GLY A 163 11.05 13.21 6.36
N THR A 164 10.58 12.88 7.56
CA THR A 164 11.36 12.43 8.72
C THR A 164 10.70 11.22 9.34
N ASP A 165 11.21 10.71 10.45
CA ASP A 165 10.53 9.63 11.18
C ASP A 165 9.13 10.04 11.68
N ARG A 166 8.87 11.36 11.81
CA ARG A 166 7.63 11.91 12.33
C ARG A 166 6.88 12.84 11.37
N MET A 167 7.46 13.22 10.25
CA MET A 167 6.80 13.89 9.14
C MET A 167 6.67 12.85 8.01
N ILE A 168 5.47 12.36 7.80
CA ILE A 168 5.24 11.17 6.98
C ILE A 168 4.46 11.58 5.73
N ASN A 169 5.07 11.46 4.55
CA ASN A 169 4.43 11.73 3.27
C ASN A 169 4.12 10.41 2.56
N GLY A 170 2.87 10.23 2.12
CA GLY A 170 2.45 9.12 1.27
C GLY A 170 2.33 7.75 1.95
N THR A 171 2.49 7.71 3.27
CA THR A 171 2.18 6.58 4.16
C THR A 171 1.53 7.11 5.43
N PHE A 172 1.41 6.29 6.47
CA PHE A 172 0.68 6.64 7.67
C PHE A 172 1.48 6.31 8.94
N ASP A 173 1.06 6.90 10.05
CA ASP A 173 1.52 6.56 11.40
C ASP A 173 0.76 5.34 11.96
N TRP A 174 1.13 4.95 13.17
CA TRP A 174 0.54 3.79 13.82
C TRP A 174 -0.98 3.91 14.00
N VAL A 175 -1.51 5.08 14.37
CA VAL A 175 -2.95 5.27 14.60
C VAL A 175 -3.75 5.07 13.32
N TYR A 176 -3.34 5.68 12.23
CA TYR A 176 -4.02 5.51 10.95
C TYR A 176 -3.94 4.07 10.42
N GLU A 177 -2.83 3.38 10.66
CA GLU A 177 -2.69 1.98 10.25
C GLU A 177 -3.62 1.07 11.06
N GLU A 178 -3.64 1.21 12.39
CA GLU A 178 -4.39 0.30 13.27
C GLU A 178 -5.89 0.63 13.31
N GLU A 179 -6.28 1.90 13.37
CA GLU A 179 -7.67 2.31 13.58
C GLU A 179 -8.45 2.46 12.27
N PHE A 180 -7.78 2.82 11.17
CA PHE A 180 -8.44 3.08 9.89
C PHE A 180 -8.03 2.14 8.76
N ASP A 181 -7.14 1.18 9.02
CA ASP A 181 -6.58 0.27 8.01
C ASP A 181 -5.88 1.02 6.87
N CYS A 182 -5.26 2.17 7.18
CA CYS A 182 -4.58 3.04 6.24
C CYS A 182 -3.08 2.77 6.23
N ARG A 183 -2.53 2.36 5.10
CA ARG A 183 -1.08 2.13 4.91
C ARG A 183 -0.55 2.81 3.66
N ASP A 184 -1.30 2.71 2.59
CA ASP A 184 -0.99 3.24 1.26
C ASP A 184 -1.54 4.65 1.12
N GLY A 185 -0.68 5.65 1.25
CA GLY A 185 -1.04 7.05 1.45
C GLY A 185 -0.88 7.94 0.22
N PHE A 186 -0.95 7.42 -1.01
CA PHE A 186 -0.95 8.27 -2.19
C PHE A 186 -1.74 7.68 -3.36
N ARG A 187 -2.20 8.53 -4.27
CA ARG A 187 -3.01 8.18 -5.44
C ARG A 187 -2.59 8.98 -6.66
N TRP A 188 -2.30 8.34 -7.77
CA TRP A 188 -2.09 8.98 -9.05
C TRP A 188 -3.35 9.70 -9.52
N SER A 189 -3.20 10.89 -10.09
CA SER A 189 -4.28 11.52 -10.85
C SER A 189 -4.64 10.71 -12.10
N PRO A 190 -5.88 10.75 -12.58
CA PRO A 190 -6.29 9.99 -13.77
C PRO A 190 -5.47 10.31 -15.02
N ASP A 191 -4.95 11.54 -15.15
CA ASP A 191 -4.11 11.99 -16.26
C ASP A 191 -2.62 11.73 -16.06
N GLY A 192 -2.22 11.16 -14.91
CA GLY A 192 -0.83 10.84 -14.58
C GLY A 192 0.09 12.04 -14.35
N LYS A 193 -0.45 13.29 -14.25
CA LYS A 193 0.36 14.51 -14.09
C LYS A 193 0.60 14.91 -12.64
N SER A 194 -0.18 14.37 -11.71
CA SER A 194 -0.12 14.71 -10.30
C SER A 194 -0.33 13.48 -9.42
N ILE A 195 0.06 13.62 -8.15
CA ILE A 195 -0.21 12.63 -7.11
C ILE A 195 -0.88 13.33 -5.93
N ALA A 196 -2.06 12.85 -5.55
CA ALA A 196 -2.67 13.21 -4.27
C ALA A 196 -2.07 12.34 -3.17
N TYR A 197 -1.70 12.94 -2.04
CA TYR A 197 -1.07 12.22 -0.94
C TYR A 197 -1.47 12.75 0.43
N TRP A 198 -1.45 11.87 1.43
CA TRP A 198 -1.55 12.26 2.82
C TRP A 198 -0.19 12.68 3.35
N GLN A 199 -0.19 13.76 4.13
CA GLN A 199 0.90 14.11 5.02
C GLN A 199 0.42 13.98 6.46
N ILE A 200 1.15 13.21 7.24
CA ILE A 200 0.93 13.00 8.68
C ILE A 200 2.06 13.66 9.45
N ASP A 201 1.72 14.60 10.32
CA ASP A 201 2.69 15.20 11.25
C ASP A 201 2.49 14.60 12.65
N ALA A 202 3.37 13.66 12.99
CA ALA A 202 3.42 12.97 14.29
C ALA A 202 4.44 13.60 15.25
N THR A 203 4.95 14.80 14.97
CA THR A 203 6.02 15.45 15.80
C THR A 203 5.60 15.67 17.25
N ARG A 204 4.30 15.84 17.49
CA ARG A 204 3.70 16.05 18.82
C ARG A 204 3.31 14.77 19.55
N ILE A 205 3.35 13.63 18.87
CA ILE A 205 2.95 12.35 19.47
C ILE A 205 4.00 11.90 20.46
N LYS A 206 3.55 11.56 21.66
CA LYS A 206 4.42 11.04 22.72
C LYS A 206 4.78 9.58 22.45
N ASN A 207 6.00 9.20 22.83
CA ASN A 207 6.43 7.82 22.78
C ASN A 207 5.82 7.02 23.94
N PHE A 208 5.25 5.87 23.59
CA PHE A 208 5.04 4.77 24.51
C PHE A 208 6.30 3.90 24.51
N LEU A 209 6.87 3.64 25.66
CA LEU A 209 8.09 2.83 25.78
C LEU A 209 7.72 1.37 26.00
N MET A 210 7.79 0.57 24.94
CA MET A 210 7.62 -0.87 25.03
C MET A 210 8.89 -1.50 25.62
N ILE A 211 8.74 -2.48 26.50
CA ILE A 211 9.87 -3.24 27.05
C ILE A 211 10.12 -4.45 26.15
N ASN A 212 11.31 -4.54 25.58
CA ASN A 212 11.80 -5.75 24.93
C ASN A 212 12.67 -6.53 25.92
N ASN A 213 12.23 -7.72 26.27
CA ASN A 213 12.90 -8.62 27.21
C ASN A 213 13.29 -9.96 26.60
N THR A 214 13.23 -10.10 25.25
CA THR A 214 13.47 -11.37 24.53
C THR A 214 14.74 -11.36 23.70
N ASP A 215 15.16 -10.22 23.19
CA ASP A 215 16.22 -10.13 22.18
C ASP A 215 17.61 -9.87 22.78
N SER A 216 17.70 -9.68 24.10
CA SER A 216 18.95 -9.44 24.81
C SER A 216 18.89 -9.98 26.24
N ILE A 217 20.07 -10.20 26.87
CA ILE A 217 20.19 -10.61 28.28
C ILE A 217 19.57 -9.55 29.21
N TYR A 218 19.77 -8.26 28.91
CA TYR A 218 19.15 -7.17 29.64
C TYR A 218 18.01 -6.57 28.82
N PRO A 219 16.86 -6.27 29.45
CA PRO A 219 15.75 -5.62 28.77
C PRO A 219 16.13 -4.21 28.34
N TYR A 220 15.55 -3.77 27.21
CA TYR A 220 15.66 -2.40 26.72
C TYR A 220 14.30 -1.90 26.25
N THR A 221 14.17 -0.58 26.11
CA THR A 221 12.92 0.04 25.66
C THR A 221 12.93 0.30 24.16
N ILE A 222 11.79 0.04 23.51
CA ILE A 222 11.50 0.42 22.13
C ILE A 222 10.47 1.54 22.16
N PRO A 223 10.82 2.77 21.72
CA PRO A 223 9.87 3.86 21.63
C PRO A 223 8.92 3.65 20.45
N VAL A 224 7.61 3.84 20.68
CA VAL A 224 6.56 3.79 19.68
C VAL A 224 5.72 5.04 19.80
N GLU A 225 5.48 5.76 18.68
CA GLU A 225 4.57 6.89 18.64
C GLU A 225 3.13 6.39 18.84
N TYR A 226 2.68 6.43 20.08
CA TYR A 226 1.40 5.89 20.49
C TYR A 226 0.65 6.92 21.35
N PRO A 227 -0.33 7.64 20.78
CA PRO A 227 -1.17 8.53 21.58
C PRO A 227 -2.12 7.69 22.45
N LYS A 228 -2.04 7.88 23.77
CA LYS A 228 -2.99 7.27 24.70
C LYS A 228 -4.34 7.94 24.60
N VAL A 229 -5.37 7.28 25.13
CA VAL A 229 -6.73 7.86 25.26
C VAL A 229 -6.66 9.25 25.91
N GLY A 230 -7.33 10.23 25.29
CA GLY A 230 -7.33 11.62 25.73
C GLY A 230 -6.19 12.49 25.15
N GLU A 231 -5.16 11.90 24.52
CA GLU A 231 -4.12 12.66 23.83
C GLU A 231 -4.58 13.04 22.40
N ASN A 232 -3.99 14.10 21.84
CA ASN A 232 -4.27 14.50 20.47
C ASN A 232 -3.69 13.50 19.45
N PRO A 233 -4.37 13.25 18.33
CA PRO A 233 -3.79 12.49 17.21
C PRO A 233 -2.76 13.34 16.43
N SER A 234 -2.10 12.70 15.47
CA SER A 234 -1.26 13.38 14.49
C SER A 234 -2.07 14.34 13.64
N VAL A 235 -1.43 15.43 13.21
CA VAL A 235 -2.02 16.33 12.22
C VAL A 235 -2.09 15.62 10.88
N CYS A 236 -3.24 15.66 10.23
CA CYS A 236 -3.45 15.06 8.92
C CYS A 236 -3.84 16.12 7.88
N LYS A 237 -3.13 16.15 6.78
CA LYS A 237 -3.44 16.98 5.60
C LYS A 237 -3.40 16.15 4.32
N VAL A 238 -4.08 16.65 3.30
CA VAL A 238 -4.00 16.10 1.95
C VAL A 238 -3.46 17.16 1.01
N GLY A 239 -2.44 16.80 0.23
CA GLY A 239 -1.85 17.64 -0.79
C GLY A 239 -1.89 16.97 -2.16
N VAL A 240 -1.80 17.78 -3.21
CA VAL A 240 -1.64 17.35 -4.59
C VAL A 240 -0.31 17.86 -5.10
N VAL A 241 0.63 16.98 -5.37
CA VAL A 241 1.94 17.33 -5.91
C VAL A 241 1.95 17.16 -7.43
N ASP A 242 2.37 18.21 -8.14
CA ASP A 242 2.61 18.17 -9.58
C ASP A 242 3.95 17.49 -9.87
N ILE A 243 3.95 16.50 -10.77
CA ILE A 243 5.13 15.67 -11.05
C ILE A 243 6.25 16.45 -11.73
N ALA A 244 5.90 17.39 -12.62
CA ALA A 244 6.89 18.14 -13.37
C ALA A 244 7.63 19.14 -12.49
N THR A 245 6.92 19.82 -11.58
CA THR A 245 7.47 20.90 -10.75
C THR A 245 7.83 20.49 -9.33
N ALA A 246 7.29 19.38 -8.82
CA ALA A 246 7.31 18.95 -7.43
C ALA A 246 6.69 20.00 -6.46
N LYS A 247 5.79 20.84 -6.96
CA LYS A 247 5.04 21.77 -6.11
C LYS A 247 3.77 21.11 -5.61
N THR A 248 3.53 21.20 -4.30
CA THR A 248 2.30 20.71 -3.66
C THR A 248 1.29 21.84 -3.51
N ASN A 249 0.07 21.58 -3.96
CA ASN A 249 -1.10 22.38 -3.62
C ASN A 249 -1.86 21.64 -2.50
N TRP A 250 -2.08 22.32 -1.36
CA TRP A 250 -2.78 21.74 -0.21
C TRP A 250 -4.28 21.91 -0.35
N LEU A 251 -5.03 20.87 -0.01
CA LEU A 251 -6.49 20.94 0.03
C LEU A 251 -6.94 21.63 1.32
N ASN A 252 -7.79 22.65 1.18
CA ASN A 252 -8.30 23.48 2.27
C ASN A 252 -9.51 22.80 2.95
N VAL A 253 -9.29 21.62 3.50
CA VAL A 253 -10.32 20.86 4.22
C VAL A 253 -10.65 21.60 5.51
N PRO A 254 -11.92 22.04 5.74
CA PRO A 254 -12.28 22.82 6.92
C PRO A 254 -12.16 22.02 8.22
N GLY A 255 -11.91 22.74 9.31
CA GLY A 255 -11.83 22.18 10.67
C GLY A 255 -10.42 22.27 11.26
N ASP A 256 -10.32 21.92 12.54
CA ASP A 256 -9.04 21.83 13.24
C ASP A 256 -8.37 20.51 12.89
N ASN A 257 -7.20 20.56 12.28
CA ASN A 257 -6.48 19.41 11.76
C ASN A 257 -5.87 18.49 12.85
N ILE A 258 -5.96 18.87 14.13
CA ILE A 258 -5.68 18.01 15.28
C ILE A 258 -6.96 17.45 15.94
N GLN A 259 -8.13 17.82 15.43
CA GLN A 259 -9.44 17.38 15.94
C GLN A 259 -10.26 16.67 14.85
N HIS A 260 -9.57 16.16 13.81
CA HIS A 260 -10.21 15.36 12.78
C HIS A 260 -9.27 14.27 12.23
N TYR A 261 -9.88 13.32 11.53
CA TYR A 261 -9.20 12.32 10.72
C TYR A 261 -9.65 12.41 9.26
N ILE A 262 -8.75 12.08 8.32
CA ILE A 262 -9.08 11.93 6.90
C ILE A 262 -8.73 10.51 6.47
N PRO A 263 -9.57 9.51 6.76
CA PRO A 263 -9.23 8.10 6.54
C PRO A 263 -9.37 7.66 5.07
N ARG A 264 -10.11 8.39 4.23
CA ARG A 264 -10.36 7.98 2.83
C ARG A 264 -10.18 9.15 1.88
N MET A 265 -9.57 8.87 0.74
CA MET A 265 -9.39 9.82 -0.37
C MET A 265 -9.30 9.05 -1.68
N GLN A 266 -9.92 9.59 -2.73
CA GLN A 266 -9.85 9.05 -4.08
C GLN A 266 -10.04 10.15 -5.12
N TRP A 267 -9.40 10.02 -6.27
CA TRP A 267 -9.69 10.85 -7.42
C TRP A 267 -11.07 10.53 -7.98
N VAL A 268 -11.80 11.56 -8.37
CA VAL A 268 -13.05 11.39 -9.14
C VAL A 268 -12.66 11.10 -10.59
N PRO A 269 -13.11 10.00 -11.19
CA PRO A 269 -12.76 9.64 -12.56
C PRO A 269 -13.06 10.76 -13.54
N ASN A 270 -12.18 10.96 -14.55
CA ASN A 270 -12.33 11.96 -15.62
C ASN A 270 -12.53 13.40 -15.11
N SER A 271 -12.00 13.74 -13.96
CA SER A 271 -12.11 15.07 -13.38
C SER A 271 -10.84 15.50 -12.66
N ASN A 272 -10.73 16.81 -12.34
CA ASN A 272 -9.68 17.35 -11.49
C ASN A 272 -10.13 17.47 -10.02
N ASN A 273 -11.04 16.62 -9.60
CA ASN A 273 -11.57 16.62 -8.25
C ASN A 273 -11.13 15.39 -7.47
N ILE A 274 -11.03 15.58 -6.17
CA ILE A 274 -10.76 14.54 -5.18
C ILE A 274 -11.96 14.48 -4.25
N ILE A 275 -12.46 13.26 -4.02
CA ILE A 275 -13.41 12.98 -2.95
C ILE A 275 -12.63 12.50 -1.73
N LEU A 276 -12.94 13.04 -0.56
CA LEU A 276 -12.36 12.58 0.71
C LEU A 276 -13.41 12.53 1.82
N GLN A 277 -13.15 11.66 2.78
CA GLN A 277 -13.94 11.54 4.00
C GLN A 277 -13.16 12.16 5.16
N GLN A 278 -13.85 12.96 5.98
CA GLN A 278 -13.35 13.49 7.23
C GLN A 278 -14.23 12.97 8.37
N LEU A 279 -13.61 12.53 9.44
CA LEU A 279 -14.27 12.23 10.72
C LEU A 279 -13.84 13.26 11.76
N ASN A 280 -14.76 13.68 12.63
CA ASN A 280 -14.34 14.44 13.82
C ASN A 280 -13.59 13.54 14.81
N ARG A 281 -12.98 14.14 15.85
CA ARG A 281 -12.15 13.43 16.83
C ARG A 281 -12.93 12.34 17.58
N GLU A 282 -14.20 12.55 17.91
CA GLU A 282 -15.08 11.58 18.56
C GLU A 282 -15.63 10.51 17.59
N GLN A 283 -15.41 10.66 16.28
CA GLN A 283 -15.88 9.74 15.24
C GLN A 283 -17.40 9.55 15.19
N ASN A 284 -18.15 10.53 15.68
CA ASN A 284 -19.63 10.56 15.63
C ASN A 284 -20.17 11.49 14.54
N GLU A 285 -19.30 12.20 13.83
CA GLU A 285 -19.64 12.99 12.64
C GLU A 285 -18.71 12.60 11.48
N SER A 286 -19.29 12.23 10.34
CA SER A 286 -18.60 11.95 9.07
C SER A 286 -19.02 12.97 8.02
N LYS A 287 -18.03 13.57 7.35
CA LYS A 287 -18.25 14.48 6.23
C LYS A 287 -17.55 13.97 4.98
N VAL A 288 -18.23 14.10 3.85
CA VAL A 288 -17.64 13.86 2.54
C VAL A 288 -17.44 15.19 1.85
N PHE A 289 -16.22 15.43 1.36
CA PHE A 289 -15.85 16.63 0.62
C PHE A 289 -15.52 16.27 -0.83
N ILE A 290 -15.88 17.19 -1.74
CA ILE A 290 -15.30 17.27 -3.07
C ILE A 290 -14.32 18.42 -3.04
N CYS A 291 -13.06 18.13 -3.41
CA CYS A 291 -11.96 19.08 -3.39
C CYS A 291 -11.44 19.30 -4.82
N ASN A 292 -11.22 20.54 -5.20
CA ASN A 292 -10.57 20.87 -6.47
C ASN A 292 -9.05 20.76 -6.32
N ALA A 293 -8.41 19.89 -7.09
CA ALA A 293 -6.98 19.64 -6.97
C ALA A 293 -6.11 20.84 -7.36
N SER A 294 -6.59 21.74 -8.25
CA SER A 294 -5.84 22.91 -8.69
C SER A 294 -5.96 24.10 -7.75
N THR A 295 -7.14 24.34 -7.16
CA THR A 295 -7.36 25.51 -6.27
C THR A 295 -7.20 25.16 -4.79
N GLY A 296 -7.34 23.88 -4.45
CA GLY A 296 -7.38 23.40 -3.06
C GLY A 296 -8.75 23.57 -2.41
N ASP A 297 -9.74 24.17 -3.09
CA ASP A 297 -11.06 24.41 -2.50
C ASP A 297 -11.75 23.09 -2.14
N ALA A 298 -12.31 23.03 -0.94
CA ALA A 298 -13.03 21.87 -0.41
C ALA A 298 -14.48 22.24 -0.09
N LYS A 299 -15.43 21.50 -0.66
CA LYS A 299 -16.86 21.68 -0.45
C LYS A 299 -17.45 20.41 0.18
N ALA A 300 -18.05 20.53 1.35
CA ALA A 300 -18.82 19.44 1.95
C ALA A 300 -20.06 19.16 1.10
N VAL A 301 -20.25 17.90 0.71
CA VAL A 301 -21.37 17.44 -0.11
C VAL A 301 -22.29 16.48 0.64
N TYR A 302 -21.79 15.90 1.72
CA TYR A 302 -22.57 15.01 2.58
C TYR A 302 -22.08 15.14 4.03
N THR A 303 -23.00 15.08 4.96
CA THR A 303 -22.71 15.03 6.41
C THR A 303 -23.61 14.00 7.08
N GLU A 304 -23.01 13.13 7.83
CA GLU A 304 -23.71 12.15 8.67
C GLU A 304 -23.30 12.36 10.12
N LYS A 305 -24.27 12.32 11.01
CA LYS A 305 -24.06 12.40 12.46
C LYS A 305 -24.67 11.17 13.11
N GLY A 306 -23.86 10.43 13.82
CA GLY A 306 -24.32 9.37 14.70
C GLY A 306 -25.01 9.98 15.91
N LYS A 307 -26.08 9.34 16.41
CA LYS A 307 -26.55 9.63 17.77
C LYS A 307 -25.47 9.10 18.71
N SER A 308 -25.05 9.91 19.69
CA SER A 308 -24.21 9.40 20.77
C SER A 308 -24.97 8.25 21.43
N LEU A 309 -24.28 7.18 21.72
CA LEU A 309 -24.78 6.17 22.65
C LEU A 309 -24.64 6.81 24.06
N ASP A 310 -25.66 7.55 24.48
CA ASP A 310 -25.82 7.96 25.88
C ASP A 310 -26.15 6.73 26.72
#